data_31e0bd0772e028f9e2b1fa6bc497beea
#
_entry.id   31e0bd0772e028f9e2b1fa6bc497beea
#
_cell.length_a   1.000
_cell.length_b   1.000
_cell.length_c   1.000
_cell.angle_alpha   90.00
_cell.angle_beta   90.00
_cell.angle_gamma   90.00
#
_symmetry.space_group_name_H-M   'P 1'
#
loop_
_entity.id
_entity.type
_entity.pdbx_description
1 polymer ?
#
loop_
_entity_poly.entity_id
_entity_poly.type
_entity_poly.pdbx_seq_one_letter_code
_entity_poly.pdbx_strand_id
1 'polypeptide(L)'
;MNYLEIEKVIGREILDSRGNPTVEAEVTLVDGTIGRGMAPSGASTGEFEALELRDGDKSRYLGKGVQKAVENINTVINETLQGMDASDIYAIDKAMIDADGTKDKSRLGANAILAVSIASARAAAISLDIPLYRFLGGISGNRLPVPMMNIINGGCHALSSGLDVQEFMIMPVGAPSFKECLRWCAEVFHALASILKDRGLATSVGDEGGFAPALKSDEEAIETILEAVKKAGYEPGKDFKIAMDAASSEWKTGKVGEYKLPKAGTVFTSEELIAHWKKLVEKYPIISIEDALDEEDWEGCKKLTAELGDKVQLVGDDLFVTNTERLAKGISLGCGNSILIKLNQIGSVSETLEAIKMAHKAGYTAISSHRSGETEDTTIADLAVALNTCQIKTGAPSRTERVAKYNQLLRIEEELGAAAAYPGMGAFNVQN
;
A
#
# COMPACT_ATOMS: atom_id res chain seq x y z
N MET A 1 33.15 1.25 -14.85
CA MET A 1 31.90 1.24 -14.08
C MET A 1 32.15 2.18 -12.90
N ASN A 2 31.35 3.20 -12.72
CA ASN A 2 31.49 4.05 -11.54
C ASN A 2 30.98 3.25 -10.34
N TYR A 3 31.90 2.96 -9.41
CA TYR A 3 31.55 2.32 -8.15
C TYR A 3 31.03 3.37 -7.20
N LEU A 4 29.77 3.21 -6.76
CA LEU A 4 29.09 4.18 -5.90
C LEU A 4 29.29 3.80 -4.43
N GLU A 5 30.50 4.02 -3.95
CA GLU A 5 30.96 3.59 -2.63
C GLU A 5 30.23 4.33 -1.52
N ILE A 6 29.66 3.57 -0.58
CA ILE A 6 29.05 4.09 0.64
C ILE A 6 30.14 4.52 1.61
N GLU A 7 30.18 5.80 1.93
CA GLU A 7 31.07 6.37 2.95
C GLU A 7 30.49 6.22 4.34
N LYS A 8 29.16 6.50 4.48
CA LYS A 8 28.52 6.59 5.78
C LYS A 8 27.02 6.34 5.70
N VAL A 9 26.47 5.70 6.74
CA VAL A 9 25.02 5.54 6.97
C VAL A 9 24.66 6.13 8.33
N ILE A 10 23.62 6.98 8.37
CA ILE A 10 23.13 7.63 9.57
C ILE A 10 21.63 7.38 9.69
N GLY A 11 21.16 6.99 10.88
CA GLY A 11 19.75 6.90 11.23
C GLY A 11 19.33 8.00 12.20
N ARG A 12 18.05 8.38 12.13
CA ARG A 12 17.40 9.25 13.12
C ARG A 12 15.95 8.86 13.33
N GLU A 13 15.44 9.25 14.52
CA GLU A 13 14.03 9.14 14.86
C GLU A 13 13.30 10.36 14.31
N ILE A 14 12.24 10.15 13.52
CA ILE A 14 11.34 11.20 13.01
C ILE A 14 9.90 10.88 13.39
N LEU A 15 8.96 11.76 13.10
CA LEU A 15 7.53 11.49 13.33
C LEU A 15 6.82 11.08 12.04
N ASP A 16 5.92 10.12 12.16
CA ASP A 16 4.97 9.74 11.12
C ASP A 16 3.72 10.66 11.12
N SER A 17 2.82 10.44 10.17
CA SER A 17 1.57 11.22 10.01
C SER A 17 0.59 11.11 11.19
N ARG A 18 0.81 10.18 12.11
CA ARG A 18 0.02 10.00 13.34
C ARG A 18 0.72 10.58 14.56
N GLY A 19 1.90 11.20 14.39
CA GLY A 19 2.73 11.71 15.49
C GLY A 19 3.45 10.61 16.30
N ASN A 20 3.55 9.39 15.75
CA ASN A 20 4.35 8.33 16.31
C ASN A 20 5.77 8.37 15.73
N PRO A 21 6.80 8.00 16.50
CA PRO A 21 8.16 7.93 15.97
C PRO A 21 8.28 6.82 14.92
N THR A 22 9.10 7.10 13.92
CA THR A 22 9.56 6.14 12.90
C THR A 22 11.00 6.44 12.52
N VAL A 23 11.56 5.64 11.60
CA VAL A 23 12.97 5.66 11.25
C VAL A 23 13.19 6.37 9.92
N GLU A 24 14.14 7.32 9.91
CA GLU A 24 14.76 7.87 8.70
C GLU A 24 16.24 7.47 8.66
N ALA A 25 16.73 7.12 7.47
CA ALA A 25 18.14 6.90 7.21
C ALA A 25 18.66 7.83 6.13
N GLU A 26 19.92 8.19 6.23
CA GLU A 26 20.71 8.85 5.18
C GLU A 26 21.91 7.98 4.82
N VAL A 27 22.11 7.77 3.53
CA VAL A 27 23.30 7.12 2.97
C VAL A 27 24.10 8.19 2.23
N THR A 28 25.34 8.39 2.66
CA THR A 28 26.30 9.31 2.02
C THR A 28 27.30 8.50 1.20
N LEU A 29 27.48 8.86 -0.06
CA LEU A 29 28.47 8.27 -0.95
C LEU A 29 29.79 9.06 -0.89
N VAL A 30 30.90 8.43 -1.31
CA VAL A 30 32.23 9.06 -1.35
C VAL A 30 32.27 10.32 -2.26
N ASP A 31 31.40 10.40 -3.26
CA ASP A 31 31.25 11.59 -4.12
C ASP A 31 30.50 12.75 -3.43
N GLY A 32 30.06 12.58 -2.19
CA GLY A 32 29.28 13.55 -1.41
C GLY A 32 27.76 13.49 -1.64
N THR A 33 27.28 12.60 -2.51
CA THR A 33 25.83 12.40 -2.73
C THR A 33 25.17 11.84 -1.49
N ILE A 34 24.00 12.35 -1.14
CA ILE A 34 23.18 11.89 0.00
C ILE A 34 21.82 11.41 -0.50
N GLY A 35 21.49 10.16 -0.20
CA GLY A 35 20.14 9.61 -0.35
C GLY A 35 19.46 9.47 1.01
N ARG A 36 18.16 9.75 1.06
CA ARG A 36 17.36 9.66 2.28
C ARG A 36 16.19 8.68 2.08
N GLY A 37 15.91 7.85 3.08
CA GLY A 37 14.81 6.91 3.07
C GLY A 37 14.11 6.86 4.42
N MET A 38 12.79 6.68 4.41
CA MET A 38 11.96 6.64 5.62
C MET A 38 11.08 5.38 5.60
N ALA A 39 10.92 4.76 6.76
CA ALA A 39 10.05 3.61 6.91
C ALA A 39 8.65 4.05 7.37
N PRO A 40 7.56 3.64 6.70
CA PRO A 40 6.20 3.85 7.19
C PRO A 40 5.87 2.85 8.30
N SER A 41 4.74 3.05 8.99
CA SER A 41 4.27 2.20 10.09
C SER A 41 2.79 1.84 9.95
N GLY A 42 2.42 0.57 10.18
CA GLY A 42 1.03 0.12 10.15
C GLY A 42 0.25 0.47 11.43
N ALA A 43 -1.07 0.57 11.33
CA ALA A 43 -1.97 0.59 12.48
C ALA A 43 -2.36 -0.84 12.89
N SER A 44 -2.78 -1.65 11.92
CA SER A 44 -2.89 -3.10 12.00
C SER A 44 -1.65 -3.72 11.37
N THR A 45 -1.15 -4.82 11.93
CA THR A 45 -0.03 -5.58 11.38
C THR A 45 -0.45 -7.02 11.22
N GLY A 46 -0.29 -7.58 10.01
CA GLY A 46 -0.48 -9.00 9.75
C GLY A 46 0.46 -9.83 10.62
N GLU A 47 0.01 -11.00 11.04
CA GLU A 47 0.77 -11.90 11.93
C GLU A 47 2.14 -12.30 11.34
N PHE A 48 2.27 -12.27 10.01
CA PHE A 48 3.44 -12.74 9.27
C PHE A 48 4.32 -11.61 8.73
N GLU A 49 4.09 -10.35 9.12
CA GLU A 49 4.93 -9.23 8.73
C GLU A 49 6.33 -9.31 9.38
N ALA A 50 7.34 -8.77 8.69
CA ALA A 50 8.65 -8.53 9.30
C ALA A 50 8.54 -7.56 10.48
N LEU A 51 9.38 -7.73 11.48
CA LEU A 51 9.26 -7.02 12.76
C LEU A 51 9.66 -5.54 12.64
N GLU A 52 8.73 -4.64 12.92
CA GLU A 52 9.01 -3.25 13.20
C GLU A 52 9.58 -3.13 14.63
N LEU A 53 10.88 -2.81 14.74
CA LEU A 53 11.55 -2.75 16.03
C LEU A 53 11.17 -1.49 16.79
N ARG A 54 10.53 -1.67 17.94
CA ARG A 54 10.14 -0.62 18.91
C ARG A 54 10.89 -0.78 20.22
N ASP A 55 11.15 0.34 20.91
CA ASP A 55 11.93 0.34 22.14
C ASP A 55 11.21 -0.33 23.31
N GLY A 56 9.88 -0.21 23.37
CA GLY A 56 9.05 -0.71 24.46
C GLY A 56 9.15 0.12 25.75
N ASP A 57 9.96 1.17 25.76
CA ASP A 57 10.12 2.08 26.92
C ASP A 57 8.92 3.02 27.02
N LYS A 58 8.02 2.73 27.94
CA LYS A 58 6.80 3.52 28.15
C LYS A 58 7.03 4.97 28.59
N SER A 59 8.21 5.30 29.06
CA SER A 59 8.58 6.68 29.45
C SER A 59 8.83 7.59 28.23
N ARG A 60 9.05 7.00 27.04
CA ARG A 60 9.22 7.70 25.76
C ARG A 60 8.18 7.22 24.75
N TYR A 61 7.44 8.17 24.15
CA TYR A 61 6.44 7.88 23.11
C TYR A 61 5.49 6.70 23.44
N LEU A 62 5.17 6.53 24.73
CA LEU A 62 4.30 5.44 25.23
C LEU A 62 4.78 4.03 24.82
N GLY A 63 6.09 3.84 24.68
CA GLY A 63 6.70 2.57 24.25
C GLY A 63 6.95 2.45 22.75
N LYS A 64 6.52 3.44 21.95
CA LYS A 64 6.64 3.40 20.47
C LYS A 64 7.94 3.99 19.93
N GLY A 65 8.90 4.39 20.78
CA GLY A 65 10.21 4.88 20.35
C GLY A 65 10.94 3.91 19.45
N VAL A 66 11.86 4.40 18.62
CA VAL A 66 12.63 3.62 17.64
C VAL A 66 14.14 3.83 17.81
N GLN A 67 14.59 4.20 18.98
CA GLN A 67 16.02 4.46 19.23
C GLN A 67 16.91 3.23 19.05
N LYS A 68 16.41 2.02 19.39
CA LYS A 68 17.14 0.77 19.14
C LYS A 68 17.38 0.54 17.65
N ALA A 69 16.36 0.76 16.81
CA ALA A 69 16.48 0.68 15.35
C ALA A 69 17.46 1.74 14.82
N VAL A 70 17.40 2.96 15.32
CA VAL A 70 18.34 4.05 14.97
C VAL A 70 19.76 3.71 15.38
N GLU A 71 19.97 3.16 16.57
CA GLU A 71 21.29 2.72 17.03
C GLU A 71 21.85 1.61 16.15
N ASN A 72 21.03 0.64 15.74
CA ASN A 72 21.41 -0.41 14.80
C ASN A 72 21.87 0.15 13.45
N ILE A 73 21.22 1.21 12.95
CA ILE A 73 21.64 1.90 11.73
C ILE A 73 23.01 2.56 11.94
N ASN A 74 23.18 3.30 13.02
CA ASN A 74 24.38 4.09 13.31
C ASN A 74 25.61 3.23 13.67
N THR A 75 25.41 1.96 14.01
CA THR A 75 26.47 1.01 14.38
C THR A 75 26.56 -0.14 13.36
N VAL A 76 25.82 -1.22 13.60
CA VAL A 76 25.93 -2.47 12.84
C VAL A 76 25.72 -2.27 11.34
N ILE A 77 24.67 -1.55 10.94
CA ILE A 77 24.36 -1.37 9.51
C ILE A 77 25.39 -0.46 8.85
N ASN A 78 25.77 0.64 9.51
CA ASN A 78 26.82 1.53 9.00
C ASN A 78 28.15 0.77 8.78
N GLU A 79 28.59 -0.03 9.77
CA GLU A 79 29.80 -0.83 9.65
C GLU A 79 29.72 -1.88 8.54
N THR A 80 28.54 -2.52 8.39
CA THR A 80 28.29 -3.56 7.38
C THR A 80 28.34 -3.02 5.96
N LEU A 81 27.80 -1.81 5.73
CA LEU A 81 27.64 -1.26 4.38
C LEU A 81 28.79 -0.35 3.93
N GLN A 82 29.63 0.12 4.85
CA GLN A 82 30.74 0.98 4.51
C GLN A 82 31.66 0.33 3.47
N GLY A 83 31.96 1.05 2.40
CA GLY A 83 32.75 0.55 1.29
C GLY A 83 31.98 -0.27 0.24
N MET A 84 30.70 -0.57 0.45
CA MET A 84 29.87 -1.28 -0.54
C MET A 84 29.35 -0.34 -1.64
N ASP A 85 29.00 -0.92 -2.79
CA ASP A 85 28.41 -0.20 -3.92
C ASP A 85 26.91 0.00 -3.74
N ALA A 86 26.48 1.24 -3.56
CA ALA A 86 25.06 1.59 -3.39
C ALA A 86 24.19 1.26 -4.61
N SER A 87 24.77 1.05 -5.80
CA SER A 87 24.00 0.68 -7.00
C SER A 87 23.58 -0.80 -7.00
N ASP A 88 24.23 -1.65 -6.20
CA ASP A 88 23.87 -3.06 -6.04
C ASP A 88 22.91 -3.25 -4.85
N ILE A 89 21.65 -2.87 -5.05
CA ILE A 89 20.61 -2.95 -4.00
C ILE A 89 20.44 -4.39 -3.48
N TYR A 90 20.61 -5.40 -4.33
CA TYR A 90 20.52 -6.80 -3.89
C TYR A 90 21.65 -7.18 -2.92
N ALA A 91 22.88 -6.75 -3.19
CA ALA A 91 24.01 -6.97 -2.29
C ALA A 91 23.87 -6.18 -0.98
N ILE A 92 23.41 -4.90 -1.06
CA ILE A 92 23.15 -4.04 0.09
C ILE A 92 22.12 -4.68 1.02
N ASP A 93 20.95 -5.05 0.49
CA ASP A 93 19.87 -5.65 1.27
C ASP A 93 20.30 -7.01 1.86
N LYS A 94 20.96 -7.83 1.05
CA LYS A 94 21.47 -9.12 1.53
C LYS A 94 22.47 -8.95 2.68
N ALA A 95 23.38 -8.00 2.60
CA ALA A 95 24.33 -7.73 3.68
C ALA A 95 23.62 -7.36 5.00
N MET A 96 22.58 -6.52 4.94
CA MET A 96 21.81 -6.15 6.12
C MET A 96 20.99 -7.33 6.67
N ILE A 97 20.37 -8.13 5.81
CA ILE A 97 19.59 -9.32 6.19
C ILE A 97 20.49 -10.37 6.83
N ASP A 98 21.67 -10.62 6.26
CA ASP A 98 22.67 -11.55 6.82
C ASP A 98 23.19 -11.04 8.18
N ALA A 99 23.39 -9.73 8.34
CA ALA A 99 23.79 -9.12 9.60
C ALA A 99 22.67 -9.20 10.66
N ASP A 100 21.40 -9.15 10.27
CA ASP A 100 20.29 -9.41 11.17
C ASP A 100 20.24 -10.87 11.61
N GLY A 101 20.30 -11.80 10.68
CA GLY A 101 20.39 -13.24 10.91
C GLY A 101 19.11 -13.88 11.47
N THR A 102 18.00 -13.15 11.56
CA THR A 102 16.68 -13.68 11.98
C THR A 102 15.73 -13.76 10.77
N LYS A 103 14.69 -14.61 10.86
CA LYS A 103 13.74 -14.78 9.76
C LYS A 103 12.86 -13.53 9.57
N ASP A 104 12.50 -12.88 10.66
CA ASP A 104 11.56 -11.76 10.73
C ASP A 104 12.24 -10.40 10.88
N LYS A 105 13.57 -10.33 10.74
CA LYS A 105 14.38 -9.11 10.92
C LYS A 105 14.26 -8.49 12.33
N SER A 106 14.05 -9.33 13.34
CA SER A 106 13.79 -8.88 14.71
C SER A 106 15.02 -8.35 15.45
N ARG A 107 16.24 -8.66 14.96
CA ARG A 107 17.47 -8.18 15.61
C ARG A 107 17.80 -6.74 15.28
N LEU A 108 17.81 -6.36 14.00
CA LEU A 108 18.09 -5.00 13.54
C LEU A 108 16.83 -4.16 13.41
N GLY A 109 15.71 -4.79 13.07
CA GLY A 109 14.43 -4.18 12.78
C GLY A 109 14.19 -4.01 11.27
N ALA A 110 13.02 -4.47 10.81
CA ALA A 110 12.62 -4.28 9.41
C ALA A 110 12.52 -2.78 9.04
N ASN A 111 12.12 -1.93 9.97
CA ASN A 111 12.09 -0.48 9.80
C ASN A 111 13.50 0.11 9.58
N ALA A 112 14.52 -0.35 10.33
CA ALA A 112 15.90 0.08 10.13
C ALA A 112 16.43 -0.37 8.77
N ILE A 113 16.25 -1.64 8.42
CA ILE A 113 16.71 -2.21 7.14
C ILE A 113 16.05 -1.50 5.96
N LEU A 114 14.72 -1.31 6.01
CA LEU A 114 13.99 -0.66 4.93
C LEU A 114 14.41 0.79 4.72
N ALA A 115 14.53 1.58 5.78
CA ALA A 115 14.94 2.98 5.65
C ALA A 115 16.30 3.10 4.94
N VAL A 116 17.26 2.24 5.29
CA VAL A 116 18.59 2.21 4.66
C VAL A 116 18.54 1.67 3.23
N SER A 117 17.75 0.65 2.95
CA SER A 117 17.53 0.10 1.61
C SER A 117 17.03 1.18 0.64
N ILE A 118 16.00 1.94 1.04
CA ILE A 118 15.45 3.07 0.27
C ILE A 118 16.52 4.18 0.11
N ALA A 119 17.20 4.54 1.20
CA ALA A 119 18.24 5.57 1.18
C ALA A 119 19.39 5.22 0.22
N SER A 120 19.81 3.96 0.18
CA SER A 120 20.85 3.46 -0.72
C SER A 120 20.43 3.55 -2.19
N ALA A 121 19.20 3.09 -2.50
CA ALA A 121 18.65 3.18 -3.85
C ALA A 121 18.54 4.64 -4.32
N ARG A 122 18.12 5.53 -3.43
CA ARG A 122 17.98 6.96 -3.72
C ARG A 122 19.34 7.64 -3.90
N ALA A 123 20.35 7.32 -3.06
CA ALA A 123 21.70 7.83 -3.23
C ALA A 123 22.28 7.41 -4.58
N ALA A 124 22.12 6.14 -4.95
CA ALA A 124 22.59 5.63 -6.24
C ALA A 124 21.90 6.34 -7.41
N ALA A 125 20.58 6.49 -7.38
CA ALA A 125 19.83 7.19 -8.42
C ALA A 125 20.28 8.65 -8.58
N ILE A 126 20.48 9.38 -7.49
CA ILE A 126 20.95 10.77 -7.49
C ILE A 126 22.37 10.86 -8.06
N SER A 127 23.30 10.01 -7.60
CA SER A 127 24.69 10.02 -8.10
C SER A 127 24.79 9.65 -9.58
N LEU A 128 23.89 8.81 -10.09
CA LEU A 128 23.79 8.47 -11.51
C LEU A 128 23.02 9.51 -12.35
N ASP A 129 22.48 10.54 -11.73
CA ASP A 129 21.64 11.56 -12.38
C ASP A 129 20.45 10.96 -13.13
N ILE A 130 19.81 9.97 -12.53
CA ILE A 130 18.60 9.33 -13.06
C ILE A 130 17.48 9.33 -12.00
N PRO A 131 16.19 9.42 -12.41
CA PRO A 131 15.08 9.34 -11.47
C PRO A 131 15.02 7.99 -10.78
N LEU A 132 14.48 7.96 -9.55
CA LEU A 132 14.39 6.72 -8.76
C LEU A 132 13.60 5.63 -9.48
N TYR A 133 12.48 5.97 -10.15
CA TYR A 133 11.71 4.97 -10.89
C TYR A 133 12.49 4.33 -12.04
N ARG A 134 13.41 5.08 -12.69
CA ARG A 134 14.31 4.52 -13.71
C ARG A 134 15.41 3.68 -13.11
N PHE A 135 15.93 4.08 -11.97
CA PHE A 135 16.93 3.27 -11.26
C PHE A 135 16.35 1.90 -10.86
N LEU A 136 15.13 1.87 -10.31
CA LEU A 136 14.48 0.65 -9.85
C LEU A 136 13.95 -0.23 -10.98
N GLY A 137 13.42 0.36 -12.06
CA GLY A 137 12.67 -0.36 -13.10
C GLY A 137 13.33 -0.37 -14.49
N GLY A 138 14.43 0.34 -14.66
CA GLY A 138 15.09 0.51 -15.96
C GLY A 138 14.25 1.33 -16.93
N ILE A 139 14.44 1.09 -18.23
CA ILE A 139 13.82 1.89 -19.30
C ILE A 139 12.35 1.53 -19.58
N SER A 140 11.86 0.42 -19.05
CA SER A 140 10.51 -0.08 -19.34
C SER A 140 9.41 0.49 -18.41
N GLY A 141 9.79 1.16 -17.31
CA GLY A 141 8.86 1.78 -16.37
C GLY A 141 8.26 3.07 -16.95
N ASN A 142 7.01 3.00 -17.45
CA ASN A 142 6.34 4.15 -18.06
C ASN A 142 4.82 4.18 -17.84
N ARG A 143 4.27 3.26 -17.05
CA ARG A 143 2.83 3.21 -16.77
C ARG A 143 2.51 3.92 -15.47
N LEU A 144 1.71 4.98 -15.57
CA LEU A 144 1.15 5.67 -14.41
C LEU A 144 0.07 4.80 -13.78
N PRO A 145 0.08 4.62 -12.45
CA PRO A 145 -0.88 3.73 -11.80
C PRO A 145 -2.28 4.35 -11.71
N VAL A 146 -3.32 3.51 -11.85
CA VAL A 146 -4.68 3.86 -11.47
C VAL A 146 -4.74 3.94 -9.94
N PRO A 147 -5.13 5.07 -9.35
CA PRO A 147 -5.22 5.19 -7.90
C PRO A 147 -6.47 4.49 -7.35
N MET A 148 -6.30 3.84 -6.21
CA MET A 148 -7.37 3.36 -5.32
C MET A 148 -7.48 4.36 -4.18
N MET A 149 -8.34 5.39 -4.35
CA MET A 149 -8.44 6.47 -3.36
C MET A 149 -9.49 6.18 -2.31
N ASN A 150 -9.05 5.92 -1.08
CA ASN A 150 -9.93 5.73 0.08
C ASN A 150 -10.61 7.06 0.44
N ILE A 151 -11.90 7.21 0.12
CA ILE A 151 -12.68 8.44 0.38
C ILE A 151 -13.73 8.30 1.47
N ILE A 152 -14.09 7.05 1.86
CA ILE A 152 -14.92 6.76 3.06
C ILE A 152 -14.25 5.65 3.87
N ASN A 153 -14.04 5.91 5.15
CA ASN A 153 -13.53 4.98 6.13
C ASN A 153 -14.64 4.28 6.90
N GLY A 154 -14.44 3.02 7.19
CA GLY A 154 -15.28 2.21 8.07
C GLY A 154 -14.42 1.33 8.99
N GLY A 155 -14.98 0.22 9.48
CA GLY A 155 -14.29 -0.74 10.32
C GLY A 155 -13.56 -0.09 11.51
N CYS A 156 -12.31 -0.47 11.72
CA CYS A 156 -11.47 0.11 12.77
C CYS A 156 -10.98 1.54 12.45
N HIS A 157 -11.03 1.98 11.19
CA HIS A 157 -10.68 3.34 10.76
C HIS A 157 -11.78 4.37 11.06
N ALA A 158 -13.00 3.94 11.41
CA ALA A 158 -14.12 4.82 11.75
C ALA A 158 -15.03 4.17 12.83
N LEU A 159 -14.58 4.20 14.08
CA LEU A 159 -15.25 3.51 15.19
C LEU A 159 -16.73 3.93 15.41
N SER A 160 -17.09 5.17 15.08
CA SER A 160 -18.44 5.71 15.21
C SER A 160 -19.38 5.39 14.03
N SER A 161 -18.86 4.79 12.94
CA SER A 161 -19.66 4.40 11.78
C SER A 161 -20.33 3.04 11.99
N GLY A 162 -21.40 2.78 11.23
CA GLY A 162 -22.04 1.47 11.13
C GLY A 162 -21.48 0.58 10.04
N LEU A 163 -20.29 0.93 9.51
CA LEU A 163 -19.65 0.24 8.38
C LEU A 163 -18.73 -0.86 8.90
N ASP A 164 -18.89 -2.08 8.40
CA ASP A 164 -18.01 -3.22 8.72
C ASP A 164 -16.77 -3.24 7.81
N VAL A 165 -16.93 -2.94 6.52
CA VAL A 165 -15.84 -2.78 5.57
C VAL A 165 -14.96 -1.60 5.97
N GLN A 166 -13.64 -1.80 5.92
CA GLN A 166 -12.66 -0.82 6.45
C GLN A 166 -12.45 0.38 5.53
N GLU A 167 -12.43 0.17 4.21
CA GLU A 167 -12.16 1.22 3.23
C GLU A 167 -13.06 1.10 2.01
N PHE A 168 -13.59 2.25 1.58
CA PHE A 168 -14.34 2.39 0.33
C PHE A 168 -13.60 3.35 -0.58
N MET A 169 -13.12 2.81 -1.72
CA MET A 169 -12.22 3.49 -2.63
C MET A 169 -12.86 3.74 -3.98
N ILE A 170 -12.50 4.86 -4.60
CA ILE A 170 -12.81 5.16 -6.01
C ILE A 170 -11.61 4.87 -6.89
N MET A 171 -11.87 4.38 -8.11
CA MET A 171 -10.86 4.11 -9.13
C MET A 171 -11.26 4.76 -10.46
N PRO A 172 -10.55 5.80 -10.91
CA PRO A 172 -10.89 6.59 -12.11
C PRO A 172 -10.41 5.88 -13.40
N VAL A 173 -11.00 4.74 -13.72
CA VAL A 173 -10.60 3.87 -14.84
C VAL A 173 -10.88 4.46 -16.22
N GLY A 174 -11.79 5.42 -16.33
CA GLY A 174 -12.14 6.08 -17.59
C GLY A 174 -11.29 7.31 -17.92
N ALA A 175 -10.41 7.75 -17.03
CA ALA A 175 -9.60 8.95 -17.22
C ALA A 175 -8.57 8.76 -18.36
N PRO A 176 -8.28 9.81 -19.16
CA PRO A 176 -7.35 9.71 -20.29
C PRO A 176 -5.86 9.82 -19.90
N SER A 177 -5.56 10.29 -18.70
CA SER A 177 -4.19 10.48 -18.17
C SER A 177 -4.18 10.47 -16.66
N PHE A 178 -3.01 10.37 -16.04
CA PHE A 178 -2.90 10.45 -14.59
C PHE A 178 -3.29 11.84 -14.06
N LYS A 179 -2.86 12.90 -14.73
CA LYS A 179 -3.25 14.27 -14.39
C LYS A 179 -4.77 14.46 -14.35
N GLU A 180 -5.47 13.96 -15.36
CA GLU A 180 -6.93 14.02 -15.40
C GLU A 180 -7.57 13.10 -14.34
N CYS A 181 -7.03 11.91 -14.11
CA CYS A 181 -7.57 11.04 -13.07
C CYS A 181 -7.48 11.67 -11.69
N LEU A 182 -6.39 12.37 -11.38
CA LEU A 182 -6.24 13.06 -10.10
C LEU A 182 -7.25 14.22 -9.96
N ARG A 183 -7.46 14.99 -11.03
CA ARG A 183 -8.50 16.02 -11.07
C ARG A 183 -9.89 15.46 -10.82
N TRP A 184 -10.25 14.39 -11.53
CA TRP A 184 -11.55 13.72 -11.39
C TRP A 184 -11.78 13.22 -9.96
N CYS A 185 -10.76 12.59 -9.36
CA CYS A 185 -10.85 12.12 -7.97
C CYS A 185 -11.04 13.27 -6.98
N ALA A 186 -10.34 14.40 -7.16
CA ALA A 186 -10.51 15.56 -6.30
C ALA A 186 -11.92 16.17 -6.42
N GLU A 187 -12.47 16.24 -7.62
CA GLU A 187 -13.84 16.72 -7.87
C GLU A 187 -14.88 15.80 -7.21
N VAL A 188 -14.74 14.48 -7.33
CA VAL A 188 -15.61 13.50 -6.64
C VAL A 188 -15.48 13.62 -5.12
N PHE A 189 -14.27 13.77 -4.59
CA PHE A 189 -14.02 13.95 -3.16
C PHE A 189 -14.73 15.21 -2.61
N HIS A 190 -14.66 16.33 -3.33
CA HIS A 190 -15.38 17.56 -2.94
C HIS A 190 -16.90 17.43 -3.10
N ALA A 191 -17.39 16.73 -4.13
CA ALA A 191 -18.81 16.43 -4.28
C ALA A 191 -19.31 15.57 -3.11
N LEU A 192 -18.53 14.55 -2.67
CA LEU A 192 -18.83 13.75 -1.49
C LEU A 192 -18.90 14.60 -0.22
N ALA A 193 -17.94 15.50 -0.01
CA ALA A 193 -17.97 16.43 1.13
C ALA A 193 -19.25 17.27 1.16
N SER A 194 -19.72 17.75 0.00
CA SER A 194 -20.98 18.50 -0.12
C SER A 194 -22.18 17.63 0.27
N ILE A 195 -22.27 16.40 -0.24
CA ILE A 195 -23.36 15.46 0.07
C ILE A 195 -23.41 15.16 1.58
N LEU A 196 -22.25 14.88 2.19
CA LEU A 196 -22.18 14.60 3.62
C LEU A 196 -22.64 15.80 4.46
N LYS A 197 -22.21 17.03 4.11
CA LYS A 197 -22.67 18.27 4.76
C LYS A 197 -24.16 18.49 4.63
N ASP A 198 -24.73 18.29 3.43
CA ASP A 198 -26.15 18.44 3.15
C ASP A 198 -27.00 17.45 3.98
N ARG A 199 -26.43 16.28 4.30
CA ARG A 199 -27.04 15.26 5.18
C ARG A 199 -26.76 15.48 6.68
N GLY A 200 -26.03 16.54 7.06
CA GLY A 200 -25.62 16.80 8.45
C GLY A 200 -24.58 15.82 9.00
N LEU A 201 -23.83 15.15 8.12
CA LEU A 201 -22.78 14.19 8.48
C LEU A 201 -21.42 14.87 8.56
N ALA A 202 -20.52 14.28 9.38
CA ALA A 202 -19.17 14.79 9.57
C ALA A 202 -18.34 14.66 8.29
N THR A 203 -17.49 15.67 8.04
CA THR A 203 -16.48 15.70 6.99
C THR A 203 -15.07 15.77 7.56
N SER A 204 -14.88 15.37 8.82
CA SER A 204 -13.56 15.10 9.39
C SER A 204 -12.96 13.88 8.71
N VAL A 205 -11.63 13.91 8.54
CA VAL A 205 -10.91 12.86 7.83
C VAL A 205 -10.18 11.93 8.80
N GLY A 206 -10.07 10.67 8.43
CA GLY A 206 -9.27 9.67 9.12
C GLY A 206 -7.79 9.74 8.76
N ASP A 207 -7.03 8.75 9.21
CA ASP A 207 -5.56 8.68 9.04
C ASP A 207 -5.13 8.69 7.58
N GLU A 208 -5.95 8.21 6.67
CA GLU A 208 -5.66 8.12 5.24
C GLU A 208 -6.31 9.23 4.40
N GLY A 209 -6.88 10.24 5.05
CA GLY A 209 -7.43 11.43 4.40
C GLY A 209 -8.88 11.29 3.91
N GLY A 210 -9.47 10.09 3.91
CA GLY A 210 -10.89 9.86 3.60
C GLY A 210 -11.80 10.28 4.74
N PHE A 211 -13.08 10.58 4.43
CA PHE A 211 -14.08 10.95 5.43
C PHE A 211 -14.45 9.77 6.33
N ALA A 212 -14.87 10.06 7.56
CA ALA A 212 -15.34 9.06 8.52
C ALA A 212 -16.78 9.38 8.98
N PRO A 213 -17.79 9.40 8.08
CA PRO A 213 -19.16 9.73 8.42
C PRO A 213 -19.86 8.58 9.17
N ALA A 214 -20.82 8.92 10.01
CA ALA A 214 -21.67 7.94 10.69
C ALA A 214 -22.76 7.39 9.73
N LEU A 215 -22.34 6.63 8.71
CA LEU A 215 -23.24 5.89 7.82
C LEU A 215 -23.71 4.59 8.48
N LYS A 216 -24.82 4.03 8.00
CA LYS A 216 -25.54 2.93 8.67
C LYS A 216 -25.16 1.55 8.15
N SER A 217 -24.67 1.46 6.91
CA SER A 217 -24.35 0.19 6.25
C SER A 217 -23.33 0.38 5.13
N ASP A 218 -22.62 -0.69 4.79
CA ASP A 218 -21.65 -0.72 3.69
C ASP A 218 -22.31 -0.36 2.35
N GLU A 219 -23.55 -0.79 2.11
CA GLU A 219 -24.28 -0.40 0.90
C GLU A 219 -24.58 1.11 0.87
N GLU A 220 -24.92 1.74 2.00
CA GLU A 220 -25.11 3.20 2.06
C GLU A 220 -23.83 3.95 1.72
N ALA A 221 -22.66 3.43 2.13
CA ALA A 221 -21.38 4.02 1.76
C ALA A 221 -21.15 3.94 0.24
N ILE A 222 -21.35 2.78 -0.36
CA ILE A 222 -21.23 2.59 -1.82
C ILE A 222 -22.19 3.53 -2.56
N GLU A 223 -23.45 3.57 -2.17
CA GLU A 223 -24.47 4.40 -2.82
C GLU A 223 -24.17 5.90 -2.70
N THR A 224 -23.64 6.33 -1.54
CA THR A 224 -23.21 7.72 -1.32
C THR A 224 -22.02 8.09 -2.22
N ILE A 225 -21.06 7.18 -2.42
CA ILE A 225 -19.96 7.39 -3.36
C ILE A 225 -20.48 7.49 -4.80
N LEU A 226 -21.38 6.60 -5.22
CA LEU A 226 -21.96 6.63 -6.57
C LEU A 226 -22.75 7.91 -6.83
N GLU A 227 -23.43 8.44 -5.81
CA GLU A 227 -24.09 9.76 -5.86
C GLU A 227 -23.05 10.89 -6.04
N ALA A 228 -21.93 10.82 -5.33
CA ALA A 228 -20.84 11.81 -5.46
C ALA A 228 -20.21 11.79 -6.85
N VAL A 229 -19.99 10.60 -7.43
CA VAL A 229 -19.50 10.43 -8.81
C VAL A 229 -20.44 11.13 -9.80
N LYS A 230 -21.76 10.87 -9.69
CA LYS A 230 -22.78 11.50 -10.54
C LYS A 230 -22.85 13.02 -10.33
N LYS A 231 -22.81 13.49 -9.07
CA LYS A 231 -22.81 14.92 -8.73
C LYS A 231 -21.61 15.66 -9.30
N ALA A 232 -20.45 14.99 -9.39
CA ALA A 232 -19.25 15.52 -10.02
C ALA A 232 -19.30 15.51 -11.56
N GLY A 233 -20.32 14.93 -12.17
CA GLY A 233 -20.52 14.89 -13.62
C GLY A 233 -19.93 13.65 -14.32
N TYR A 234 -19.61 12.60 -13.58
CA TYR A 234 -19.03 11.36 -14.10
C TYR A 234 -20.04 10.20 -14.07
N GLU A 235 -19.78 9.18 -14.89
CA GLU A 235 -20.63 8.00 -15.03
C GLU A 235 -20.10 6.82 -14.19
N PRO A 236 -20.85 6.40 -13.13
CA PRO A 236 -20.50 5.21 -12.36
C PRO A 236 -20.44 3.96 -13.24
N GLY A 237 -19.43 3.13 -13.03
CA GLY A 237 -19.21 1.91 -13.77
C GLY A 237 -18.41 2.08 -15.05
N LYS A 238 -18.40 3.28 -15.63
CA LYS A 238 -17.63 3.60 -16.84
C LYS A 238 -16.42 4.47 -16.54
N ASP A 239 -16.64 5.64 -15.94
CA ASP A 239 -15.55 6.56 -15.60
C ASP A 239 -14.88 6.15 -14.28
N PHE A 240 -15.68 5.67 -13.33
CA PHE A 240 -15.23 5.21 -12.02
C PHE A 240 -15.73 3.81 -11.68
N LYS A 241 -14.86 3.00 -11.13
CA LYS A 241 -15.19 1.75 -10.43
C LYS A 241 -15.00 1.94 -8.92
N ILE A 242 -15.54 1.00 -8.13
CA ILE A 242 -15.39 0.94 -6.68
C ILE A 242 -14.40 -0.17 -6.33
N ALA A 243 -13.52 0.12 -5.37
CA ALA A 243 -12.72 -0.88 -4.69
C ALA A 243 -13.02 -0.84 -3.19
N MET A 244 -12.90 -1.97 -2.53
CA MET A 244 -13.11 -2.11 -1.08
C MET A 244 -11.94 -2.84 -0.44
N ASP A 245 -11.62 -2.46 0.79
CA ASP A 245 -10.80 -3.24 1.71
C ASP A 245 -11.70 -3.72 2.84
N ALA A 246 -11.97 -5.02 2.86
CA ALA A 246 -12.83 -5.62 3.88
C ALA A 246 -12.10 -5.81 5.21
N ALA A 247 -10.80 -6.07 5.17
CA ALA A 247 -9.98 -6.42 6.33
C ALA A 247 -10.63 -7.54 7.17
N SER A 248 -11.07 -8.61 6.50
CA SER A 248 -11.93 -9.64 7.12
C SER A 248 -11.24 -10.44 8.21
N SER A 249 -9.91 -10.37 8.35
CA SER A 249 -9.18 -10.91 9.49
C SER A 249 -9.63 -10.31 10.82
N GLU A 250 -10.13 -9.07 10.82
CA GLU A 250 -10.73 -8.42 11.99
C GLU A 250 -12.11 -9.02 12.39
N TRP A 251 -12.74 -9.81 11.52
CA TRP A 251 -14.05 -10.41 11.75
C TRP A 251 -13.99 -11.85 12.24
N LYS A 252 -12.81 -12.44 12.34
CA LYS A 252 -12.63 -13.85 12.76
C LYS A 252 -13.14 -14.09 14.18
N THR A 253 -13.80 -15.22 14.40
CA THR A 253 -14.37 -15.61 15.70
C THR A 253 -13.45 -16.50 16.52
N GLY A 254 -12.26 -16.84 16.02
CA GLY A 254 -11.34 -17.85 16.57
C GLY A 254 -11.49 -19.22 15.91
N LYS A 255 -12.46 -19.36 14.98
CA LYS A 255 -12.62 -20.55 14.13
C LYS A 255 -12.43 -20.13 12.67
N VAL A 256 -11.47 -20.73 11.98
CA VAL A 256 -11.23 -20.48 10.56
C VAL A 256 -12.52 -20.74 9.76
N GLY A 257 -12.85 -19.82 8.87
CA GLY A 257 -14.05 -19.91 8.04
C GLY A 257 -15.36 -19.49 8.74
N GLU A 258 -15.26 -18.83 9.90
CA GLU A 258 -16.39 -18.22 10.59
C GLU A 258 -16.10 -16.76 10.91
N TYR A 259 -16.99 -15.87 10.48
CA TYR A 259 -16.86 -14.41 10.53
C TYR A 259 -18.02 -13.76 11.25
N LYS A 260 -17.75 -12.83 12.15
CA LYS A 260 -18.76 -12.01 12.80
C LYS A 260 -18.52 -10.54 12.51
N LEU A 261 -19.41 -9.93 11.75
CA LEU A 261 -19.32 -8.50 11.42
C LEU A 261 -19.47 -7.67 12.69
N PRO A 262 -18.49 -6.82 13.02
CA PRO A 262 -18.48 -6.12 14.32
C PRO A 262 -19.63 -5.14 14.52
N LYS A 263 -20.10 -4.50 13.43
CA LYS A 263 -21.15 -3.47 13.47
C LYS A 263 -22.53 -4.07 13.21
N ALA A 264 -22.69 -4.84 12.15
CA ALA A 264 -23.95 -5.49 11.80
C ALA A 264 -24.30 -6.64 12.73
N GLY A 265 -23.31 -7.26 13.39
CA GLY A 265 -23.50 -8.41 14.28
C GLY A 265 -23.85 -9.71 13.54
N THR A 266 -23.88 -9.69 12.21
CA THR A 266 -24.17 -10.86 11.38
C THR A 266 -23.03 -11.85 11.46
N VAL A 267 -23.34 -13.15 11.53
CA VAL A 267 -22.36 -14.23 11.49
C VAL A 267 -22.45 -14.93 10.14
N PHE A 268 -21.30 -15.14 9.50
CA PHE A 268 -21.17 -15.83 8.22
C PHE A 268 -20.21 -17.00 8.32
N THR A 269 -20.49 -18.05 7.59
CA THR A 269 -19.46 -19.02 7.13
C THR A 269 -18.72 -18.43 5.93
N SER A 270 -17.63 -19.06 5.51
CA SER A 270 -16.90 -18.64 4.30
C SER A 270 -17.82 -18.64 3.08
N GLU A 271 -18.65 -19.66 2.90
CA GLU A 271 -19.60 -19.78 1.78
C GLU A 271 -20.65 -18.64 1.80
N GLU A 272 -21.17 -18.31 2.97
CA GLU A 272 -22.16 -17.24 3.11
C GLU A 272 -21.52 -15.86 2.87
N LEU A 273 -20.28 -15.64 3.31
CA LEU A 273 -19.55 -14.40 3.06
C LEU A 273 -19.19 -14.27 1.57
N ILE A 274 -18.78 -15.33 0.91
CA ILE A 274 -18.58 -15.36 -0.55
C ILE A 274 -19.89 -14.99 -1.28
N ALA A 275 -21.02 -15.57 -0.87
CA ALA A 275 -22.33 -15.25 -1.45
C ALA A 275 -22.72 -13.78 -1.20
N HIS A 276 -22.33 -13.21 -0.06
CA HIS A 276 -22.51 -11.78 0.23
C HIS A 276 -21.72 -10.89 -0.73
N TRP A 277 -20.42 -11.17 -0.92
CA TRP A 277 -19.58 -10.44 -1.89
C TRP A 277 -20.14 -10.54 -3.30
N LYS A 278 -20.58 -11.72 -3.70
CA LYS A 278 -21.17 -11.93 -5.03
C LYS A 278 -22.38 -11.04 -5.27
N LYS A 279 -23.29 -10.91 -4.29
CA LYS A 279 -24.46 -10.01 -4.40
C LYS A 279 -24.05 -8.55 -4.55
N LEU A 280 -23.03 -8.08 -3.81
CA LEU A 280 -22.53 -6.71 -3.93
C LEU A 280 -21.91 -6.45 -5.30
N VAL A 281 -21.09 -7.37 -5.80
CA VAL A 281 -20.47 -7.28 -7.13
C VAL A 281 -21.51 -7.28 -8.26
N GLU A 282 -22.60 -8.05 -8.13
CA GLU A 282 -23.69 -8.07 -9.11
C GLU A 282 -24.51 -6.78 -9.10
N LYS A 283 -24.60 -6.10 -7.94
CA LYS A 283 -25.42 -4.89 -7.78
C LYS A 283 -24.66 -3.60 -8.09
N TYR A 284 -23.37 -3.54 -7.79
CA TYR A 284 -22.56 -2.33 -7.84
C TYR A 284 -21.33 -2.48 -8.74
N PRO A 285 -20.77 -1.40 -9.26
CA PRO A 285 -19.60 -1.45 -10.13
C PRO A 285 -18.29 -1.69 -9.35
N ILE A 286 -18.27 -2.74 -8.52
CA ILE A 286 -17.12 -3.14 -7.73
C ILE A 286 -16.14 -3.89 -8.63
N ILE A 287 -14.88 -3.45 -8.67
CA ILE A 287 -13.81 -4.04 -9.50
C ILE A 287 -12.75 -4.75 -8.65
N SER A 288 -12.63 -4.42 -7.36
CA SER A 288 -11.58 -4.94 -6.48
C SER A 288 -12.08 -5.10 -5.05
N ILE A 289 -11.76 -6.23 -4.42
CA ILE A 289 -11.98 -6.50 -3.00
C ILE A 289 -10.68 -7.01 -2.40
N GLU A 290 -10.20 -6.31 -1.37
CA GLU A 290 -8.99 -6.65 -0.61
C GLU A 290 -9.40 -7.40 0.65
N ASP A 291 -8.66 -8.48 0.98
CA ASP A 291 -8.83 -9.33 2.14
C ASP A 291 -10.30 -9.67 2.43
N ALA A 292 -10.98 -10.16 1.40
CA ALA A 292 -12.39 -10.52 1.45
C ALA A 292 -12.69 -11.68 2.43
N LEU A 293 -11.68 -12.43 2.83
CA LEU A 293 -11.68 -13.50 3.83
C LEU A 293 -10.42 -13.40 4.70
N ASP A 294 -10.43 -14.10 5.84
CA ASP A 294 -9.30 -14.19 6.78
C ASP A 294 -8.03 -14.77 6.12
N GLU A 295 -6.87 -14.26 6.52
CA GLU A 295 -5.54 -14.61 6.01
C GLU A 295 -5.17 -16.11 6.14
N GLU A 296 -5.86 -16.86 7.00
CA GLU A 296 -5.66 -18.31 7.14
C GLU A 296 -6.81 -19.15 6.54
N ASP A 297 -7.85 -18.52 6.00
CA ASP A 297 -8.95 -19.23 5.31
C ASP A 297 -8.60 -19.54 3.84
N TRP A 298 -7.56 -20.33 3.64
CA TRP A 298 -7.05 -20.71 2.30
C TRP A 298 -8.09 -21.47 1.46
N GLU A 299 -8.90 -22.33 2.07
CA GLU A 299 -9.95 -23.07 1.37
C GLU A 299 -11.09 -22.13 0.92
N GLY A 300 -11.50 -21.21 1.79
CA GLY A 300 -12.45 -20.17 1.43
C GLY A 300 -11.92 -19.26 0.32
N CYS A 301 -10.65 -18.83 0.42
CA CYS A 301 -10.01 -18.00 -0.59
C CYS A 301 -9.96 -18.68 -1.97
N LYS A 302 -9.65 -19.97 -2.02
CA LYS A 302 -9.69 -20.76 -3.25
C LYS A 302 -11.09 -20.78 -3.87
N LYS A 303 -12.13 -21.01 -3.05
CA LYS A 303 -13.53 -20.99 -3.51
C LYS A 303 -13.94 -19.60 -4.01
N LEU A 304 -13.62 -18.55 -3.24
CA LEU A 304 -13.87 -17.17 -3.62
C LEU A 304 -13.25 -16.84 -4.99
N THR A 305 -11.99 -17.24 -5.19
CA THR A 305 -11.27 -16.99 -6.44
C THR A 305 -11.91 -17.74 -7.61
N ALA A 306 -12.33 -18.97 -7.40
CA ALA A 306 -13.03 -19.75 -8.43
C ALA A 306 -14.40 -19.14 -8.82
N GLU A 307 -15.12 -18.49 -7.89
CA GLU A 307 -16.42 -17.90 -8.15
C GLU A 307 -16.39 -16.47 -8.70
N LEU A 308 -15.43 -15.64 -8.26
CA LEU A 308 -15.40 -14.21 -8.55
C LEU A 308 -14.11 -13.75 -9.25
N GLY A 309 -13.06 -14.54 -9.28
CA GLY A 309 -11.74 -14.11 -9.74
C GLY A 309 -11.68 -13.68 -11.22
N ASP A 310 -12.59 -14.16 -12.06
CA ASP A 310 -12.69 -13.72 -13.46
C ASP A 310 -13.33 -12.33 -13.61
N LYS A 311 -14.11 -11.89 -12.62
CA LYS A 311 -14.91 -10.64 -12.67
C LYS A 311 -14.33 -9.54 -11.80
N VAL A 312 -13.68 -9.91 -10.70
CA VAL A 312 -13.24 -8.99 -9.64
C VAL A 312 -11.79 -9.28 -9.28
N GLN A 313 -11.01 -8.22 -9.11
CA GLN A 313 -9.69 -8.31 -8.54
C GLN A 313 -9.79 -8.67 -7.06
N LEU A 314 -9.21 -9.79 -6.67
CA LEU A 314 -9.16 -10.30 -5.30
C LEU A 314 -7.75 -10.11 -4.77
N VAL A 315 -7.59 -9.11 -3.92
CA VAL A 315 -6.29 -8.65 -3.42
C VAL A 315 -5.97 -9.31 -2.09
N GLY A 316 -4.78 -9.89 -1.98
CA GLY A 316 -4.23 -10.31 -0.69
C GLY A 316 -3.28 -9.25 -0.13
N ASP A 317 -3.66 -8.65 1.01
CA ASP A 317 -2.80 -7.85 1.88
C ASP A 317 -2.29 -8.73 3.03
N ASP A 318 -3.08 -8.97 4.06
CA ASP A 318 -2.72 -9.86 5.17
C ASP A 318 -2.48 -11.31 4.72
N LEU A 319 -3.19 -11.74 3.67
CA LEU A 319 -3.00 -13.07 3.08
C LEU A 319 -1.56 -13.30 2.60
N PHE A 320 -0.91 -12.30 2.00
CA PHE A 320 0.42 -12.43 1.38
C PHE A 320 1.54 -11.67 2.09
N VAL A 321 1.25 -10.58 2.78
CA VAL A 321 2.18 -9.69 3.51
C VAL A 321 3.46 -9.36 2.73
N THR A 322 3.33 -9.13 1.41
CA THR A 322 4.48 -8.88 0.51
C THR A 322 5.55 -9.99 0.56
N ASN A 323 5.19 -11.17 1.03
CA ASN A 323 6.11 -12.29 1.26
C ASN A 323 6.03 -13.32 0.14
N THR A 324 7.16 -13.64 -0.49
CA THR A 324 7.23 -14.57 -1.63
C THR A 324 6.85 -16.02 -1.27
N GLU A 325 7.08 -16.48 -0.02
CA GLU A 325 6.68 -17.82 0.42
C GLU A 325 5.15 -17.92 0.51
N ARG A 326 4.49 -16.92 1.12
CA ARG A 326 3.03 -16.88 1.20
C ARG A 326 2.38 -16.67 -0.17
N LEU A 327 2.96 -15.81 -1.00
CA LEU A 327 2.49 -15.59 -2.38
C LEU A 327 2.61 -16.88 -3.20
N ALA A 328 3.73 -17.61 -3.14
CA ALA A 328 3.91 -18.87 -3.82
C ALA A 328 2.87 -19.92 -3.37
N LYS A 329 2.56 -19.99 -2.08
CA LYS A 329 1.48 -20.82 -1.55
C LYS A 329 0.13 -20.45 -2.15
N GLY A 330 -0.22 -19.15 -2.15
CA GLY A 330 -1.49 -18.69 -2.72
C GLY A 330 -1.61 -18.98 -4.22
N ILE A 331 -0.55 -18.75 -4.99
CA ILE A 331 -0.49 -19.08 -6.41
C ILE A 331 -0.74 -20.58 -6.63
N SER A 332 -0.07 -21.43 -5.85
CA SER A 332 -0.20 -22.91 -5.96
C SER A 332 -1.60 -23.41 -5.62
N LEU A 333 -2.30 -22.71 -4.73
CA LEU A 333 -3.67 -23.05 -4.31
C LEU A 333 -4.75 -22.40 -5.19
N GLY A 334 -4.39 -21.42 -6.02
CA GLY A 334 -5.34 -20.61 -6.79
C GLY A 334 -6.11 -19.62 -5.92
N CYS A 335 -5.44 -18.99 -4.96
CA CYS A 335 -6.00 -18.03 -4.00
C CYS A 335 -5.68 -16.60 -4.39
N GLY A 336 -6.70 -15.79 -4.65
CA GLY A 336 -6.55 -14.40 -5.11
C GLY A 336 -6.07 -14.29 -6.56
N ASN A 337 -5.94 -13.07 -7.05
CA ASN A 337 -5.39 -12.75 -8.37
C ASN A 337 -4.61 -11.42 -8.37
N SER A 338 -4.38 -10.86 -7.19
CA SER A 338 -3.62 -9.63 -6.95
C SER A 338 -2.95 -9.65 -5.58
N ILE A 339 -1.84 -8.93 -5.46
CA ILE A 339 -1.13 -8.73 -4.20
C ILE A 339 -1.02 -7.25 -3.88
N LEU A 340 -1.25 -6.88 -2.62
CA LEU A 340 -0.88 -5.57 -2.10
C LEU A 340 0.61 -5.57 -1.71
N ILE A 341 1.33 -4.55 -2.12
CA ILE A 341 2.77 -4.42 -1.92
C ILE A 341 3.06 -3.32 -0.91
N LYS A 342 3.50 -3.70 0.26
CA LYS A 342 3.91 -2.80 1.35
C LYS A 342 5.38 -3.08 1.70
N LEU A 343 6.28 -2.15 1.36
CA LEU A 343 7.72 -2.35 1.55
C LEU A 343 8.10 -2.75 2.98
N ASN A 344 7.42 -2.18 3.98
CA ASN A 344 7.75 -2.46 5.38
C ASN A 344 7.24 -3.82 5.89
N GLN A 345 6.30 -4.48 5.20
CA GLN A 345 5.86 -5.83 5.55
C GLN A 345 6.96 -6.87 5.34
N ILE A 346 7.84 -6.64 4.37
CA ILE A 346 8.99 -7.50 4.10
C ILE A 346 10.31 -6.85 4.55
N GLY A 347 10.44 -5.52 4.48
CA GLY A 347 11.51 -4.74 5.08
C GLY A 347 12.73 -4.50 4.21
N SER A 348 12.66 -4.72 2.88
CA SER A 348 13.71 -4.33 1.92
C SER A 348 13.15 -4.07 0.54
N VAL A 349 13.85 -3.25 -0.24
CA VAL A 349 13.49 -2.96 -1.65
C VAL A 349 13.67 -4.21 -2.51
N SER A 350 14.77 -4.93 -2.37
CA SER A 350 15.04 -6.11 -3.22
C SER A 350 14.01 -7.21 -3.05
N GLU A 351 13.61 -7.55 -1.82
CA GLU A 351 12.57 -8.56 -1.56
C GLU A 351 11.21 -8.09 -2.09
N THR A 352 10.92 -6.78 -2.00
CA THR A 352 9.71 -6.19 -2.58
C THR A 352 9.69 -6.35 -4.11
N LEU A 353 10.82 -6.10 -4.79
CA LEU A 353 10.94 -6.31 -6.23
C LEU A 353 10.68 -7.77 -6.61
N GLU A 354 11.20 -8.73 -5.82
CA GLU A 354 10.98 -10.16 -6.06
C GLU A 354 9.51 -10.56 -5.89
N ALA A 355 8.82 -10.02 -4.89
CA ALA A 355 7.38 -10.25 -4.71
C ALA A 355 6.56 -9.75 -5.91
N ILE A 356 6.83 -8.55 -6.41
CA ILE A 356 6.16 -7.99 -7.60
C ILE A 356 6.46 -8.84 -8.85
N LYS A 357 7.72 -9.21 -9.08
CA LYS A 357 8.10 -10.07 -10.22
C LYS A 357 7.42 -11.44 -10.17
N MET A 358 7.35 -12.05 -8.98
CA MET A 358 6.66 -13.32 -8.79
C MET A 358 5.17 -13.21 -9.10
N ALA A 359 4.49 -12.16 -8.61
CA ALA A 359 3.10 -11.88 -8.89
C ALA A 359 2.83 -11.75 -10.40
N HIS A 360 3.58 -10.88 -11.08
CA HIS A 360 3.44 -10.65 -12.51
C HIS A 360 3.70 -11.91 -13.33
N LYS A 361 4.71 -12.71 -12.97
CA LYS A 361 5.01 -13.99 -13.65
C LYS A 361 3.87 -15.00 -13.52
N ALA A 362 3.11 -14.94 -12.44
CA ALA A 362 1.96 -15.81 -12.20
C ALA A 362 0.64 -15.26 -12.80
N GLY A 363 0.67 -14.09 -13.45
CA GLY A 363 -0.53 -13.44 -13.97
C GLY A 363 -1.33 -12.66 -12.93
N TYR A 364 -0.78 -12.48 -11.72
CA TYR A 364 -1.37 -11.61 -10.70
C TYR A 364 -1.04 -10.15 -10.99
N THR A 365 -1.94 -9.25 -10.63
CA THR A 365 -1.62 -7.83 -10.53
C THR A 365 -0.92 -7.53 -9.21
N ALA A 366 -0.19 -6.43 -9.15
CA ALA A 366 0.42 -5.91 -7.93
C ALA A 366 -0.03 -4.46 -7.72
N ILE A 367 -0.21 -4.07 -6.46
CA ILE A 367 -0.66 -2.72 -6.10
C ILE A 367 0.38 -2.13 -5.16
N SER A 368 1.05 -1.06 -5.57
CA SER A 368 1.97 -0.33 -4.68
C SER A 368 1.16 0.40 -3.60
N SER A 369 1.47 0.17 -2.33
CA SER A 369 0.63 0.64 -1.21
C SER A 369 1.39 1.40 -0.15
N HIS A 370 0.70 2.37 0.44
CA HIS A 370 1.07 3.07 1.67
C HIS A 370 0.80 2.22 2.92
N ARG A 371 1.06 2.83 4.08
CA ARG A 371 0.57 2.36 5.39
C ARG A 371 -0.26 3.47 6.06
N SER A 372 -0.94 3.12 7.17
CA SER A 372 -1.74 4.09 7.95
C SER A 372 -0.89 5.22 8.52
N GLY A 373 0.31 4.90 9.04
CA GLY A 373 1.32 5.86 9.48
C GLY A 373 2.34 6.09 8.37
N GLU A 374 2.20 7.20 7.66
CA GLU A 374 3.06 7.58 6.54
C GLU A 374 4.02 8.73 6.90
N THR A 375 4.99 8.92 6.03
CA THR A 375 5.91 10.05 6.03
C THR A 375 5.80 10.81 4.72
N GLU A 376 6.63 11.84 4.52
CA GLU A 376 6.76 12.53 3.23
C GLU A 376 7.47 11.72 2.14
N ASP A 377 8.02 10.54 2.45
CA ASP A 377 8.68 9.68 1.47
C ASP A 377 7.72 9.27 0.35
N THR A 378 8.18 9.35 -0.91
CA THR A 378 7.39 9.11 -2.12
C THR A 378 7.81 7.85 -2.88
N THR A 379 8.65 7.00 -2.28
CA THR A 379 9.22 5.82 -2.94
C THR A 379 8.17 4.90 -3.56
N ILE A 380 6.99 4.74 -2.92
CA ILE A 380 5.92 3.89 -3.46
C ILE A 380 5.34 4.41 -4.78
N ALA A 381 5.41 5.72 -5.05
CA ALA A 381 5.02 6.30 -6.33
C ALA A 381 6.03 5.94 -7.43
N ASP A 382 7.32 6.11 -7.15
CA ASP A 382 8.40 5.68 -8.04
C ASP A 382 8.36 4.17 -8.31
N LEU A 383 8.13 3.36 -7.27
CA LEU A 383 8.02 1.90 -7.36
C LEU A 383 6.86 1.48 -8.28
N ALA A 384 5.71 2.13 -8.18
CA ALA A 384 4.55 1.82 -9.00
C ALA A 384 4.84 1.99 -10.50
N VAL A 385 5.52 3.07 -10.88
CA VAL A 385 5.93 3.30 -12.27
C VAL A 385 7.09 2.41 -12.68
N ALA A 386 8.09 2.23 -11.80
CA ALA A 386 9.27 1.41 -12.06
C ALA A 386 8.91 -0.01 -12.52
N LEU A 387 8.00 -0.65 -11.80
CA LEU A 387 7.61 -2.04 -12.04
C LEU A 387 6.32 -2.16 -12.85
N ASN A 388 5.76 -1.05 -13.35
CA ASN A 388 4.48 -1.03 -14.06
C ASN A 388 3.39 -1.79 -13.28
N THR A 389 3.26 -1.52 -11.98
CA THR A 389 2.21 -2.16 -11.16
C THR A 389 0.82 -1.77 -11.62
N CYS A 390 0.71 -0.68 -12.36
CA CYS A 390 -0.53 -0.14 -12.93
C CYS A 390 -1.58 0.28 -11.90
N GLN A 391 -1.33 0.10 -10.60
CA GLN A 391 -2.23 0.47 -9.51
C GLN A 391 -1.43 0.97 -8.30
N ILE A 392 -2.02 1.93 -7.57
CA ILE A 392 -1.47 2.46 -6.32
C ILE A 392 -2.59 2.69 -5.31
N LYS A 393 -2.38 2.24 -4.07
CA LYS A 393 -3.25 2.47 -2.92
C LYS A 393 -2.54 3.39 -1.94
N THR A 394 -2.86 4.69 -1.94
CA THR A 394 -2.17 5.67 -1.11
C THR A 394 -3.08 6.74 -0.52
N GLY A 395 -4.33 6.34 -0.17
CA GLY A 395 -5.29 7.18 0.54
C GLY A 395 -6.06 8.15 -0.35
N ALA A 396 -6.74 9.09 0.28
CA ALA A 396 -7.55 10.12 -0.36
C ALA A 396 -6.69 11.26 -0.96
N PRO A 397 -7.26 12.15 -1.81
CA PRO A 397 -6.59 13.36 -2.26
C PRO A 397 -6.58 14.45 -1.16
N SER A 398 -6.23 14.07 0.05
CA SER A 398 -6.24 14.86 1.28
C SER A 398 -5.16 14.34 2.22
N ARG A 399 -4.58 15.20 3.06
CA ARG A 399 -3.41 15.01 3.91
C ARG A 399 -2.11 14.94 3.10
N THR A 400 -1.13 15.75 3.51
CA THR A 400 0.10 16.00 2.73
C THR A 400 0.90 14.74 2.45
N GLU A 401 1.00 13.83 3.39
CA GLU A 401 1.73 12.56 3.24
C GLU A 401 1.11 11.62 2.19
N ARG A 402 -0.19 11.75 1.91
CA ARG A 402 -0.88 11.04 0.82
C ARG A 402 -0.70 11.80 -0.50
N VAL A 403 -0.99 13.08 -0.49
CA VAL A 403 -0.90 13.97 -1.66
C VAL A 403 0.53 14.03 -2.22
N ALA A 404 1.55 13.92 -1.37
CA ALA A 404 2.96 13.87 -1.80
C ALA A 404 3.22 12.77 -2.84
N LYS A 405 2.61 11.57 -2.67
CA LYS A 405 2.74 10.45 -3.60
C LYS A 405 2.06 10.76 -4.94
N TYR A 406 0.87 11.35 -4.91
CA TYR A 406 0.15 11.77 -6.13
C TYR A 406 0.90 12.89 -6.86
N ASN A 407 1.46 13.86 -6.14
CA ASN A 407 2.25 14.93 -6.72
C ASN A 407 3.55 14.39 -7.36
N GLN A 408 4.16 13.36 -6.77
CA GLN A 408 5.31 12.68 -7.36
C GLN A 408 4.92 12.00 -8.69
N LEU A 409 3.77 11.34 -8.75
CA LEU A 409 3.28 10.74 -10.00
C LEU A 409 3.00 11.78 -11.10
N LEU A 410 2.53 12.99 -10.74
CA LEU A 410 2.39 14.10 -11.71
C LEU A 410 3.75 14.51 -12.30
N ARG A 411 4.80 14.59 -11.47
CA ARG A 411 6.17 14.92 -11.93
C ARG A 411 6.69 13.81 -12.86
N ILE A 412 6.47 12.54 -12.50
CA ILE A 412 6.87 11.40 -13.33
C ILE A 412 6.12 11.41 -14.67
N GLU A 413 4.83 11.70 -14.68
CA GLU A 413 4.05 11.81 -15.93
C GLU A 413 4.59 12.93 -16.83
N GLU A 414 4.90 14.11 -16.26
CA GLU A 414 5.51 15.22 -16.98
C GLU A 414 6.87 14.85 -17.56
N GLU A 415 7.72 14.18 -16.78
CA GLU A 415 9.04 13.74 -17.19
C GLU A 415 9.00 12.68 -18.31
N LEU A 416 8.06 11.74 -18.25
CA LEU A 416 7.83 10.74 -19.29
C LEU A 416 7.26 11.37 -20.58
N GLY A 417 6.53 12.46 -20.47
CA GLY A 417 5.93 13.14 -21.62
C GLY A 417 5.06 12.21 -22.48
N ALA A 418 5.36 12.14 -23.77
CA ALA A 418 4.62 11.31 -24.72
C ALA A 418 4.77 9.78 -24.50
N ALA A 419 5.75 9.36 -23.69
CA ALA A 419 5.94 7.96 -23.34
C ALA A 419 5.07 7.52 -22.14
N ALA A 420 4.47 8.46 -21.41
CA ALA A 420 3.57 8.16 -20.29
C ALA A 420 2.33 7.42 -20.78
N ALA A 421 1.98 6.32 -20.14
CA ALA A 421 0.78 5.56 -20.41
C ALA A 421 -0.09 5.45 -19.15
N TYR A 422 -1.37 5.79 -19.26
CA TYR A 422 -2.35 5.55 -18.21
C TYR A 422 -3.23 4.36 -18.60
N PRO A 423 -3.18 3.23 -17.87
CA PRO A 423 -3.75 1.98 -18.32
C PRO A 423 -5.29 1.93 -18.23
N GLY A 424 -5.93 2.74 -17.37
CA GLY A 424 -7.37 2.65 -17.11
C GLY A 424 -7.79 1.22 -16.77
N MET A 425 -8.81 0.69 -17.45
CA MET A 425 -9.25 -0.70 -17.26
C MET A 425 -8.17 -1.74 -17.61
N GLY A 426 -7.17 -1.39 -18.39
CA GLY A 426 -6.01 -2.27 -18.66
C GLY A 426 -5.09 -2.51 -17.45
N ALA A 427 -5.37 -1.88 -16.31
CA ALA A 427 -4.67 -2.15 -15.05
C ALA A 427 -5.08 -3.47 -14.39
N PHE A 428 -6.17 -4.07 -14.82
CA PHE A 428 -6.78 -5.26 -14.21
C PHE A 428 -6.67 -6.48 -15.15
N ASN A 429 -6.56 -7.66 -14.56
CA ASN A 429 -6.57 -8.95 -15.26
C ASN A 429 -7.93 -9.66 -15.11
N VAL A 430 -9.03 -8.91 -15.17
CA VAL A 430 -10.40 -9.43 -15.03
C VAL A 430 -11.23 -9.14 -16.28
N GLN A 431 -12.22 -9.99 -16.54
CA GLN A 431 -13.17 -9.80 -17.64
C GLN A 431 -14.29 -8.89 -17.15
N ASN A 432 -14.40 -7.69 -17.72
CA ASN A 432 -15.45 -6.71 -17.38
C ASN A 432 -16.24 -6.30 -18.61
#